data_5b95e61b10868415611532a515e78942
#
_entry.id   5b95e61b10868415611532a515e78942
#
_cell.length_a   1.000
_cell.length_b   1.000
_cell.length_c   1.000
_cell.angle_alpha   90.00
_cell.angle_beta   90.00
_cell.angle_gamma   90.00
#
_symmetry.space_group_name_H-M   'P 1'
#
loop_
_entity.id
_entity.type
_entity.pdbx_description
1 polymer ?
#
loop_
_entity_poly.entity_id
_entity_poly.type
_entity_poly.pdbx_seq_one_letter_code
_entity_poly.pdbx_strand_id
1 'polypeptide(L)'
;MNLPITVIPARGGSKRIPRKNIRDFSGLPAISYAITAARESQIFSEIIVTTDDEEIEGISQEFGATIVIKRPSNLADDITPTVPVVAHAVESYLKDHNTNSLEVCCIYPINPFLEISDLKSGLEILRANPQVSYVNAVCSYPYPIQRAVTVTDGWVNMINPQNALTRSQDLEETYHDAGQWYWGKSDTWLRQDKLLFNSKAFTVPRWRCQDIDTEEDWEYAELLFKASKK
;
A
#
# COMPACT_ATOMS: atom_id res chain seq x y z
N MET A 1 -20.60 -15.51 5.68
CA MET A 1 -19.66 -14.41 6.02
C MET A 1 -19.79 -13.39 4.92
N ASN A 2 -19.87 -12.10 5.26
CA ASN A 2 -19.82 -11.04 4.25
C ASN A 2 -18.45 -11.05 3.58
N LEU A 3 -18.39 -10.76 2.28
CA LEU A 3 -17.12 -10.57 1.60
C LEU A 3 -16.42 -9.31 2.15
N PRO A 4 -15.08 -9.29 2.18
CA PRO A 4 -14.32 -8.08 2.55
C PRO A 4 -14.59 -6.90 1.62
N ILE A 5 -14.18 -5.72 2.04
CA ILE A 5 -14.09 -4.54 1.17
C ILE A 5 -12.64 -4.15 0.96
N THR A 6 -12.36 -3.41 -0.13
CA THR A 6 -11.07 -2.73 -0.28
C THR A 6 -11.25 -1.22 -0.31
N VAL A 7 -10.26 -0.50 0.24
CA VAL A 7 -10.17 0.96 0.21
C VAL A 7 -8.87 1.35 -0.50
N ILE A 8 -8.98 2.16 -1.54
CA ILE A 8 -7.86 2.69 -2.34
C ILE A 8 -7.79 4.20 -2.12
N PRO A 9 -6.82 4.69 -1.32
CA PRO A 9 -6.70 6.11 -1.01
C PRO A 9 -5.96 6.87 -2.11
N ALA A 10 -6.65 7.65 -2.95
CA ALA A 10 -6.08 8.38 -4.08
C ALA A 10 -6.41 9.87 -4.02
N ARG A 11 -5.49 10.70 -3.55
CA ARG A 11 -5.65 12.16 -3.54
C ARG A 11 -5.22 12.83 -4.84
N GLY A 12 -5.79 14.01 -5.17
CA GLY A 12 -5.44 14.80 -6.35
C GLY A 12 -4.10 15.54 -6.22
N GLY A 13 -3.73 15.95 -5.00
CA GLY A 13 -2.64 16.89 -4.72
C GLY A 13 -1.23 16.30 -4.65
N SER A 14 -0.83 15.45 -5.60
CA SER A 14 0.54 14.91 -5.64
C SER A 14 1.56 15.96 -6.09
N LYS A 15 2.56 16.30 -5.24
CA LYS A 15 3.55 17.37 -5.50
C LYS A 15 4.80 16.92 -6.24
N ARG A 16 5.35 15.76 -5.88
CA ARG A 16 6.60 15.24 -6.46
C ARG A 16 6.40 14.73 -7.88
N ILE A 17 5.29 14.07 -8.14
CA ILE A 17 4.83 13.64 -9.46
C ILE A 17 3.43 14.20 -9.66
N PRO A 18 3.23 15.23 -10.50
CA PRO A 18 1.92 15.81 -10.73
C PRO A 18 0.90 14.78 -11.23
N ARG A 19 -0.31 14.80 -10.65
CA ARG A 19 -1.40 13.88 -11.01
C ARG A 19 -1.04 12.38 -10.90
N LYS A 20 -0.11 12.03 -10.01
CA LYS A 20 0.54 10.72 -9.87
C LYS A 20 -0.44 9.53 -9.99
N ASN A 21 -1.60 9.59 -9.34
CA ASN A 21 -2.56 8.49 -9.29
C ASN A 21 -3.23 8.18 -10.63
N ILE A 22 -3.34 9.17 -11.52
CA ILE A 22 -3.97 9.02 -12.85
C ILE A 22 -3.01 9.26 -14.01
N ARG A 23 -1.74 9.52 -13.71
CA ARG A 23 -0.70 9.59 -14.73
C ARG A 23 -0.60 8.27 -15.48
N ASP A 24 -0.36 8.34 -16.78
CA ASP A 24 -0.12 7.14 -17.59
C ASP A 24 1.09 6.38 -17.09
N PHE A 25 0.86 5.11 -16.75
CA PHE A 25 1.90 4.13 -16.41
C PHE A 25 1.81 2.98 -17.41
N SER A 26 2.74 2.94 -18.35
CA SER A 26 2.80 1.88 -19.38
C SER A 26 1.46 1.67 -20.14
N GLY A 27 0.77 2.76 -20.46
CA GLY A 27 -0.44 2.77 -21.29
C GLY A 27 -1.77 2.79 -20.54
N LEU A 28 -1.77 2.84 -19.22
CA LEU A 28 -2.97 2.92 -18.38
C LEU A 28 -2.79 3.93 -17.22
N PRO A 29 -3.86 4.57 -16.73
CA PRO A 29 -3.80 5.36 -15.50
C PRO A 29 -3.26 4.53 -14.33
N ALA A 30 -2.30 5.05 -13.57
CA ALA A 30 -1.60 4.27 -12.53
C ALA A 30 -2.54 3.62 -11.51
N ILE A 31 -3.62 4.28 -11.10
CA ILE A 31 -4.62 3.74 -10.16
C ILE A 31 -5.36 2.52 -10.72
N SER A 32 -5.47 2.40 -12.04
CA SER A 32 -6.21 1.32 -12.69
C SER A 32 -5.66 -0.06 -12.38
N TYR A 33 -4.35 -0.17 -12.13
CA TYR A 33 -3.70 -1.44 -11.77
C TYR A 33 -4.22 -1.97 -10.43
N ALA A 34 -4.31 -1.11 -9.42
CA ALA A 34 -4.84 -1.47 -8.11
C ALA A 34 -6.33 -1.85 -8.17
N ILE A 35 -7.14 -1.06 -8.88
CA ILE A 35 -8.57 -1.32 -9.05
C ILE A 35 -8.80 -2.62 -9.82
N THR A 36 -8.07 -2.84 -10.91
CA THR A 36 -8.18 -4.05 -11.72
C THR A 36 -7.79 -5.30 -10.92
N ALA A 37 -6.67 -5.26 -10.19
CA ALA A 37 -6.27 -6.36 -9.34
C ALA A 37 -7.31 -6.68 -8.25
N ALA A 38 -7.88 -5.65 -7.63
CA ALA A 38 -8.96 -5.81 -6.65
C ALA A 38 -10.20 -6.48 -7.29
N ARG A 39 -10.65 -6.00 -8.46
CA ARG A 39 -11.79 -6.54 -9.18
C ARG A 39 -11.57 -7.98 -9.63
N GLU A 40 -10.43 -8.27 -10.24
CA GLU A 40 -10.11 -9.60 -10.75
C GLU A 40 -9.86 -10.62 -9.64
N SER A 41 -9.51 -10.17 -8.44
CA SER A 41 -9.35 -11.05 -7.27
C SER A 41 -10.64 -11.76 -6.88
N GLN A 42 -11.80 -11.14 -7.13
CA GLN A 42 -13.14 -11.62 -6.78
C GLN A 42 -13.35 -11.91 -5.29
N ILE A 43 -12.52 -11.32 -4.42
CA ILE A 43 -12.64 -11.52 -2.96
C ILE A 43 -13.34 -10.34 -2.27
N PHE A 44 -13.52 -9.22 -2.94
CA PHE A 44 -14.14 -8.02 -2.38
C PHE A 44 -15.59 -7.89 -2.80
N SER A 45 -16.47 -7.50 -1.84
CA SER A 45 -17.84 -7.09 -2.16
C SER A 45 -17.88 -5.69 -2.76
N GLU A 46 -16.99 -4.81 -2.31
CA GLU A 46 -16.90 -3.42 -2.77
C GLU A 46 -15.44 -3.00 -2.97
N ILE A 47 -15.23 -2.19 -4.01
CA ILE A 47 -13.97 -1.53 -4.33
C ILE A 47 -14.18 -0.04 -4.13
N ILE A 48 -13.71 0.46 -2.99
CA ILE A 48 -13.92 1.84 -2.56
C ILE A 48 -12.68 2.66 -2.91
N VAL A 49 -12.86 3.74 -3.67
CA VAL A 49 -11.82 4.76 -3.84
C VAL A 49 -12.17 5.97 -2.99
N THR A 50 -11.24 6.46 -2.16
CA THR A 50 -11.43 7.71 -1.43
C THR A 50 -10.55 8.80 -2.02
N THR A 51 -11.19 9.85 -2.55
CA THR A 51 -10.52 10.95 -3.26
C THR A 51 -11.17 12.31 -2.99
N ASP A 52 -10.39 13.37 -3.17
CA ASP A 52 -10.81 14.78 -3.15
C ASP A 52 -10.92 15.36 -4.58
N ASP A 53 -10.75 14.53 -5.62
CA ASP A 53 -10.54 14.94 -7.01
C ASP A 53 -11.52 14.25 -7.96
N GLU A 54 -12.28 15.03 -8.73
CA GLU A 54 -13.34 14.55 -9.63
C GLU A 54 -12.80 13.76 -10.84
N GLU A 55 -11.58 14.06 -11.32
CA GLU A 55 -10.99 13.31 -12.42
C GLU A 55 -10.53 11.91 -11.95
N ILE A 56 -9.96 11.83 -10.74
CA ILE A 56 -9.65 10.53 -10.12
C ILE A 56 -10.93 9.72 -9.89
N GLU A 57 -12.02 10.36 -9.45
CA GLU A 57 -13.33 9.72 -9.30
C GLU A 57 -13.79 9.10 -10.62
N GLY A 58 -13.84 9.89 -11.70
CA GLY A 58 -14.30 9.43 -13.02
C GLY A 58 -13.47 8.25 -13.55
N ILE A 59 -12.15 8.36 -13.51
CA ILE A 59 -11.24 7.30 -13.93
C ILE A 59 -11.43 6.04 -13.06
N SER A 60 -11.56 6.22 -11.75
CA SER A 60 -11.74 5.07 -10.84
C SER A 60 -13.02 4.29 -11.14
N GLN A 61 -14.11 4.98 -11.44
CA GLN A 61 -15.38 4.35 -11.82
C GLN A 61 -15.27 3.62 -13.18
N GLU A 62 -14.58 4.20 -14.15
CA GLU A 62 -14.34 3.58 -15.47
C GLU A 62 -13.60 2.24 -15.31
N PHE A 63 -12.63 2.14 -14.39
CA PHE A 63 -11.87 0.92 -14.18
C PHE A 63 -12.51 -0.08 -13.21
N GLY A 64 -13.65 0.29 -12.59
CA GLY A 64 -14.46 -0.64 -11.79
C GLY A 64 -14.47 -0.41 -10.30
N ALA A 65 -14.13 0.78 -9.82
CA ALA A 65 -14.46 1.17 -8.45
C ALA A 65 -15.98 1.18 -8.29
N THR A 66 -16.49 0.48 -7.28
CA THR A 66 -17.94 0.33 -7.05
C THR A 66 -18.49 1.49 -6.23
N ILE A 67 -17.67 2.10 -5.39
CA ILE A 67 -18.02 3.24 -4.55
C ILE A 67 -16.88 4.27 -4.59
N VAL A 68 -17.23 5.55 -4.70
CA VAL A 68 -16.29 6.65 -4.47
C VAL A 68 -16.73 7.45 -3.25
N ILE A 69 -15.84 7.56 -2.26
CA ILE A 69 -16.07 8.34 -1.04
C ILE A 69 -15.29 9.65 -1.15
N LYS A 70 -16.01 10.77 -1.12
CA LYS A 70 -15.38 12.09 -1.16
C LYS A 70 -14.58 12.32 0.11
N ARG A 71 -13.27 12.52 -0.07
CA ARG A 71 -12.34 12.78 1.03
C ARG A 71 -12.48 14.21 1.50
N PRO A 72 -12.70 14.47 2.80
CA PRO A 72 -12.75 15.83 3.32
C PRO A 72 -11.37 16.50 3.25
N SER A 73 -11.35 17.83 3.10
CA SER A 73 -10.11 18.59 2.86
C SER A 73 -9.07 18.45 3.97
N ASN A 74 -9.50 18.27 5.20
CA ASN A 74 -8.61 18.05 6.35
C ASN A 74 -7.92 16.65 6.35
N LEU A 75 -8.31 15.75 5.45
CA LEU A 75 -7.66 14.46 5.22
C LEU A 75 -6.98 14.37 3.85
N ALA A 76 -7.01 15.45 3.05
CA ALA A 76 -6.48 15.51 1.69
C ALA A 76 -5.12 16.22 1.59
N ASP A 77 -4.53 16.62 2.71
CA ASP A 77 -3.23 17.27 2.76
C ASP A 77 -2.05 16.29 2.53
N ASP A 78 -0.82 16.83 2.53
CA ASP A 78 0.40 16.06 2.25
C ASP A 78 0.92 15.26 3.44
N ILE A 79 0.45 15.56 4.65
CA ILE A 79 0.98 15.03 5.91
C ILE A 79 0.04 14.03 6.59
N THR A 80 -1.22 13.99 6.19
CA THR A 80 -2.19 13.05 6.76
C THR A 80 -1.79 11.60 6.41
N PRO A 81 -1.53 10.75 7.42
CA PRO A 81 -1.14 9.37 7.19
C PRO A 81 -2.31 8.53 6.64
N THR A 82 -1.99 7.35 6.12
CA THR A 82 -2.96 6.44 5.50
C THR A 82 -4.10 6.03 6.44
N VAL A 83 -3.79 5.74 7.69
CA VAL A 83 -4.77 5.15 8.63
C VAL A 83 -6.01 6.03 8.85
N PRO A 84 -5.91 7.34 9.17
CA PRO A 84 -7.08 8.21 9.27
C PRO A 84 -7.91 8.30 8.00
N VAL A 85 -7.27 8.25 6.83
CA VAL A 85 -7.96 8.30 5.53
C VAL A 85 -8.79 7.05 5.30
N VAL A 86 -8.21 5.87 5.58
CA VAL A 86 -8.91 4.58 5.47
C VAL A 86 -10.01 4.49 6.53
N ALA A 87 -9.75 4.93 7.77
CA ALA A 87 -10.74 4.96 8.84
C ALA A 87 -11.99 5.76 8.45
N HIS A 88 -11.81 6.96 7.87
CA HIS A 88 -12.91 7.78 7.36
C HIS A 88 -13.73 7.04 6.29
N ALA A 89 -13.08 6.40 5.34
CA ALA A 89 -13.77 5.65 4.28
C ALA A 89 -14.54 4.45 4.85
N VAL A 90 -13.94 3.73 5.79
CA VAL A 90 -14.57 2.60 6.49
C VAL A 90 -15.77 3.06 7.30
N GLU A 91 -15.65 4.14 8.08
CA GLU A 91 -16.74 4.70 8.88
C GLU A 91 -17.93 5.10 8.00
N SER A 92 -17.66 5.82 6.90
CA SER A 92 -18.69 6.23 5.93
C SER A 92 -19.41 5.00 5.35
N TYR A 93 -18.66 4.01 4.92
CA TYR A 93 -19.22 2.77 4.36
C TYR A 93 -20.11 2.03 5.36
N LEU A 94 -19.63 1.82 6.60
CA LEU A 94 -20.37 1.09 7.63
C LEU A 94 -21.69 1.79 8.00
N LYS A 95 -21.67 3.12 8.05
CA LYS A 95 -22.85 3.92 8.33
C LYS A 95 -23.90 3.77 7.23
N ASP A 96 -23.50 3.85 5.96
CA ASP A 96 -24.42 3.80 4.82
C ASP A 96 -25.02 2.40 4.60
N HIS A 97 -24.29 1.34 4.98
CA HIS A 97 -24.69 -0.05 4.77
C HIS A 97 -25.20 -0.76 6.03
N ASN A 98 -25.32 -0.03 7.15
CA ASN A 98 -25.80 -0.55 8.44
C ASN A 98 -25.13 -1.90 8.83
N THR A 99 -23.82 -1.98 8.68
CA THR A 99 -22.99 -3.14 9.02
C THR A 99 -21.97 -2.79 10.09
N ASN A 100 -21.62 -3.73 10.97
CA ASN A 100 -20.83 -3.43 12.17
C ASN A 100 -19.41 -3.97 12.12
N SER A 101 -19.09 -4.93 11.25
CA SER A 101 -17.77 -5.52 11.19
C SER A 101 -17.49 -6.13 9.84
N LEU A 102 -16.33 -5.78 9.29
CA LEU A 102 -15.81 -6.24 8.00
C LEU A 102 -14.29 -6.46 8.06
N GLU A 103 -13.80 -7.33 7.19
CA GLU A 103 -12.39 -7.36 6.82
C GLU A 103 -12.16 -6.29 5.74
N VAL A 104 -11.12 -5.48 5.92
CA VAL A 104 -10.81 -4.33 5.05
C VAL A 104 -9.38 -4.44 4.57
N CYS A 105 -9.19 -4.35 3.26
CA CYS A 105 -7.87 -4.21 2.65
C CYS A 105 -7.66 -2.76 2.22
N CYS A 106 -6.65 -2.08 2.72
CA CYS A 106 -6.14 -0.87 2.08
C CYS A 106 -5.18 -1.31 0.97
N ILE A 107 -5.42 -0.89 -0.27
CA ILE A 107 -4.49 -1.09 -1.40
C ILE A 107 -4.00 0.28 -1.83
N TYR A 108 -2.67 0.47 -1.90
CA TYR A 108 -2.13 1.72 -2.40
C TYR A 108 -2.40 1.90 -3.89
N PRO A 109 -2.74 3.14 -4.33
CA PRO A 109 -3.28 3.38 -5.66
C PRO A 109 -2.29 3.10 -6.79
N ILE A 110 -0.99 3.27 -6.55
CA ILE A 110 0.04 3.00 -7.56
C ILE A 110 0.73 1.70 -7.22
N ASN A 111 0.20 0.61 -7.76
CA ASN A 111 0.68 -0.72 -7.44
C ASN A 111 0.65 -1.66 -8.67
N PRO A 112 1.46 -1.36 -9.70
CA PRO A 112 1.43 -2.12 -10.96
C PRO A 112 1.98 -3.54 -10.84
N PHE A 113 2.66 -3.87 -9.74
CA PHE A 113 3.23 -5.19 -9.47
C PHE A 113 2.42 -6.02 -8.46
N LEU A 114 1.21 -5.56 -8.13
CA LEU A 114 0.32 -6.27 -7.21
C LEU A 114 -0.15 -7.58 -7.82
N GLU A 115 0.02 -8.66 -7.08
CA GLU A 115 -0.47 -9.98 -7.46
C GLU A 115 -1.75 -10.33 -6.69
N ILE A 116 -2.73 -10.86 -7.41
CA ILE A 116 -4.02 -11.29 -6.82
C ILE A 116 -3.81 -12.36 -5.74
N SER A 117 -2.86 -13.26 -5.94
CA SER A 117 -2.50 -14.29 -4.97
C SER A 117 -2.06 -13.71 -3.62
N ASP A 118 -1.38 -12.57 -3.63
CA ASP A 118 -0.89 -11.92 -2.41
C ASP A 118 -2.05 -11.36 -1.58
N LEU A 119 -3.06 -10.77 -2.23
CA LEU A 119 -4.28 -10.31 -1.55
C LEU A 119 -5.02 -11.46 -0.87
N LYS A 120 -5.16 -12.59 -1.55
CA LYS A 120 -5.80 -13.80 -1.01
C LYS A 120 -5.02 -14.35 0.18
N SER A 121 -3.71 -14.50 0.05
CA SER A 121 -2.85 -14.98 1.12
C SER A 121 -2.85 -14.05 2.34
N GLY A 122 -2.86 -12.72 2.12
CA GLY A 122 -2.97 -11.73 3.19
C GLY A 122 -4.26 -11.88 3.99
N LEU A 123 -5.39 -12.10 3.31
CA LEU A 123 -6.69 -12.37 3.95
C LEU A 123 -6.68 -13.66 4.76
N GLU A 124 -6.10 -14.74 4.23
CA GLU A 124 -5.97 -16.01 4.95
C GLU A 124 -5.12 -15.85 6.22
N ILE A 125 -4.01 -15.11 6.15
CA ILE A 125 -3.18 -14.82 7.33
C ILE A 125 -3.97 -14.02 8.36
N LEU A 126 -4.75 -13.01 7.96
CA LEU A 126 -5.59 -12.23 8.88
C LEU A 126 -6.61 -13.13 9.60
N ARG A 127 -7.28 -13.99 8.86
CA ARG A 127 -8.29 -14.93 9.39
C ARG A 127 -7.70 -15.97 10.34
N ALA A 128 -6.50 -16.45 10.03
CA ALA A 128 -5.78 -17.41 10.86
C ALA A 128 -5.21 -16.79 12.15
N ASN A 129 -5.10 -15.46 12.23
CA ASN A 129 -4.50 -14.75 13.37
C ASN A 129 -5.43 -13.64 13.90
N PRO A 130 -6.56 -13.97 14.54
CA PRO A 130 -7.58 -12.99 14.94
C PRO A 130 -7.12 -11.95 15.97
N GLN A 131 -5.97 -12.17 16.60
CA GLN A 131 -5.36 -11.29 17.61
C GLN A 131 -4.50 -10.18 17.02
N VAL A 132 -4.14 -10.23 15.73
CA VAL A 132 -3.31 -9.19 15.12
C VAL A 132 -4.15 -7.99 14.69
N SER A 133 -3.56 -6.81 14.72
CA SER A 133 -4.17 -5.60 14.19
C SER A 133 -4.17 -5.60 12.66
N TYR A 134 -3.02 -5.93 12.06
CA TYR A 134 -2.87 -5.92 10.61
C TYR A 134 -2.08 -7.13 10.07
N VAL A 135 -2.24 -7.35 8.76
CA VAL A 135 -1.31 -8.11 7.93
C VAL A 135 -0.78 -7.16 6.86
N ASN A 136 0.54 -7.01 6.79
CA ASN A 136 1.21 -6.04 5.92
C ASN A 136 2.08 -6.74 4.89
N ALA A 137 2.06 -6.26 3.65
CA ALA A 137 3.07 -6.62 2.67
C ALA A 137 4.41 -5.99 3.07
N VAL A 138 5.46 -6.79 3.16
CA VAL A 138 6.82 -6.36 3.49
C VAL A 138 7.81 -6.89 2.46
N CYS A 139 8.95 -6.22 2.35
CA CYS A 139 10.03 -6.61 1.45
C CYS A 139 11.36 -6.62 2.20
N SER A 140 12.24 -7.58 1.91
CA SER A 140 13.56 -7.61 2.52
C SER A 140 14.46 -6.50 1.98
N TYR A 141 15.27 -5.91 2.86
CA TYR A 141 16.32 -4.99 2.40
C TYR A 141 17.33 -5.71 1.52
N PRO A 142 17.81 -5.09 0.43
CA PRO A 142 18.80 -5.70 -0.45
C PRO A 142 20.18 -5.84 0.22
N TYR A 143 20.45 -5.00 1.23
CA TYR A 143 21.67 -4.98 2.02
C TYR A 143 21.35 -4.87 3.50
N PRO A 144 22.14 -5.51 4.40
CA PRO A 144 21.89 -5.44 5.83
C PRO A 144 21.91 -3.99 6.36
N ILE A 145 20.82 -3.53 6.93
CA ILE A 145 20.71 -2.19 7.54
C ILE A 145 21.66 -2.02 8.72
N GLN A 146 22.06 -3.11 9.36
CA GLN A 146 23.04 -3.13 10.45
C GLN A 146 24.43 -2.65 10.00
N ARG A 147 24.69 -2.64 8.68
CA ARG A 147 25.92 -2.11 8.06
C ARG A 147 25.71 -0.78 7.36
N ALA A 148 24.60 -0.11 7.62
CA ALA A 148 24.32 1.22 7.04
C ALA A 148 25.36 2.24 7.50
N VAL A 149 25.63 3.21 6.63
CA VAL A 149 26.57 4.30 6.85
C VAL A 149 25.88 5.64 6.69
N THR A 150 26.42 6.66 7.37
CA THR A 150 26.14 8.08 7.08
C THR A 150 27.31 8.69 6.35
N VAL A 151 27.03 9.74 5.55
CA VAL A 151 28.06 10.54 4.89
C VAL A 151 27.90 11.99 5.34
N THR A 152 28.94 12.55 5.96
CA THR A 152 28.96 13.95 6.40
C THR A 152 30.27 14.59 5.94
N ASP A 153 30.18 15.65 5.17
CA ASP A 153 31.33 16.35 4.57
C ASP A 153 32.31 15.41 3.83
N GLY A 154 31.76 14.40 3.14
CA GLY A 154 32.54 13.39 2.42
C GLY A 154 33.10 12.25 3.28
N TRP A 155 32.94 12.30 4.59
CA TRP A 155 33.38 11.25 5.51
C TRP A 155 32.29 10.18 5.69
N VAL A 156 32.70 8.91 5.60
CA VAL A 156 31.84 7.75 5.80
C VAL A 156 31.92 7.27 7.23
N ASN A 157 30.77 7.16 7.91
CA ASN A 157 30.68 6.67 9.30
C ASN A 157 29.63 5.57 9.37
N MET A 158 29.97 4.42 9.96
CA MET A 158 29.00 3.36 10.23
C MET A 158 28.03 3.77 11.35
N ILE A 159 26.72 3.51 11.14
CA ILE A 159 25.70 3.70 12.18
C ILE A 159 25.90 2.68 13.31
N ASN A 160 26.28 1.44 12.96
CA ASN A 160 26.53 0.37 13.92
C ASN A 160 27.95 -0.19 13.76
N PRO A 161 29.00 0.46 14.30
CA PRO A 161 30.41 0.07 14.11
C PRO A 161 30.73 -1.36 14.58
N GLN A 162 29.97 -1.89 15.56
CA GLN A 162 30.13 -3.27 16.05
C GLN A 162 29.91 -4.32 14.97
N ASN A 163 29.21 -4.00 13.90
CA ASN A 163 28.92 -4.91 12.78
C ASN A 163 29.91 -4.79 11.62
N ALA A 164 30.99 -4.00 11.76
CA ALA A 164 31.94 -3.72 10.69
C ALA A 164 32.57 -5.00 10.07
N LEU A 165 32.87 -5.98 10.93
CA LEU A 165 33.51 -7.24 10.54
C LEU A 165 32.53 -8.43 10.43
N THR A 166 31.26 -8.24 10.76
CA THR A 166 30.24 -9.28 10.67
C THR A 166 29.87 -9.52 9.19
N ARG A 167 29.92 -10.77 8.76
CA ARG A 167 29.53 -11.13 7.39
C ARG A 167 28.03 -10.89 7.17
N SER A 168 27.64 -10.48 5.97
CA SER A 168 26.24 -10.14 5.67
C SER A 168 25.27 -11.30 5.94
N GLN A 169 25.68 -12.53 5.68
CA GLN A 169 24.88 -13.73 5.93
C GLN A 169 24.70 -14.11 7.41
N ASP A 170 25.52 -13.54 8.29
CA ASP A 170 25.46 -13.79 9.75
C ASP A 170 24.65 -12.70 10.48
N LEU A 171 24.15 -11.69 9.74
CA LEU A 171 23.29 -10.63 10.27
C LEU A 171 21.82 -11.02 10.11
N GLU A 172 21.00 -10.59 11.06
CA GLU A 172 19.55 -10.80 11.01
C GLU A 172 18.97 -10.16 9.75
N GLU A 173 18.16 -10.93 9.01
CA GLU A 173 17.44 -10.41 7.86
C GLU A 173 16.39 -9.38 8.30
N THR A 174 16.37 -8.24 7.63
CA THR A 174 15.49 -7.12 7.95
C THR A 174 14.58 -6.79 6.78
N TYR A 175 13.41 -6.26 7.11
CA TYR A 175 12.35 -5.96 6.15
C TYR A 175 11.91 -4.51 6.29
N HIS A 176 11.33 -3.98 5.22
CA HIS A 176 10.64 -2.68 5.21
C HIS A 176 9.22 -2.88 4.70
N ASP A 177 8.39 -1.88 4.92
CA ASP A 177 7.05 -1.80 4.33
C ASP A 177 7.16 -1.84 2.80
N ALA A 178 6.39 -2.71 2.16
CA ALA A 178 6.36 -2.78 0.70
C ALA A 178 5.53 -1.66 0.06
N GLY A 179 4.74 -0.92 0.84
CA GLY A 179 3.89 0.15 0.33
C GLY A 179 2.82 -0.35 -0.64
N GLN A 180 2.34 -1.59 -0.47
CA GLN A 180 1.42 -2.20 -1.43
C GLN A 180 0.00 -2.34 -0.89
N TRP A 181 -0.16 -3.06 0.21
CA TRP A 181 -1.45 -3.33 0.81
C TRP A 181 -1.36 -3.68 2.30
N TYR A 182 -2.48 -3.47 3.01
CA TYR A 182 -2.62 -3.70 4.44
C TYR A 182 -4.00 -4.28 4.72
N TRP A 183 -4.06 -5.49 5.26
CA TRP A 183 -5.29 -6.11 5.73
C TRP A 183 -5.52 -5.82 7.20
N GLY A 184 -6.75 -5.46 7.57
CA GLY A 184 -7.18 -5.29 8.96
C GLY A 184 -8.67 -5.45 9.09
N LYS A 185 -9.17 -5.58 10.33
CA LYS A 185 -10.61 -5.53 10.59
C LYS A 185 -11.07 -4.07 10.63
N SER A 186 -12.34 -3.80 10.30
CA SER A 186 -12.92 -2.45 10.39
C SER A 186 -12.66 -1.78 11.74
N ASP A 187 -12.83 -2.52 12.86
CA ASP A 187 -12.57 -1.99 14.21
C ASP A 187 -11.12 -1.55 14.42
N THR A 188 -10.16 -2.25 13.81
CA THR A 188 -8.75 -1.89 13.86
C THR A 188 -8.50 -0.57 13.14
N TRP A 189 -9.08 -0.39 11.94
CA TRP A 189 -8.99 0.85 11.19
C TRP A 189 -9.65 2.01 11.94
N LEU A 190 -10.85 1.81 12.51
CA LEU A 190 -11.59 2.83 13.26
C LEU A 190 -10.88 3.25 14.56
N ARG A 191 -10.21 2.33 15.27
CA ARG A 191 -9.35 2.68 16.41
C ARG A 191 -8.08 3.40 15.99
N GLN A 192 -7.78 3.44 14.69
CA GLN A 192 -6.55 4.01 14.13
C GLN A 192 -5.28 3.40 14.73
N ASP A 193 -5.28 2.07 14.90
CA ASP A 193 -4.08 1.34 15.31
C ASP A 193 -2.95 1.61 14.32
N LYS A 194 -1.71 1.68 14.80
CA LYS A 194 -0.56 1.96 13.95
C LYS A 194 -0.23 0.78 13.05
N LEU A 195 -0.05 1.01 11.76
CA LEU A 195 0.51 0.03 10.83
C LEU A 195 1.88 -0.47 11.35
N LEU A 196 2.23 -1.68 11.03
CA LEU A 196 3.48 -2.37 11.44
C LEU A 196 3.60 -2.67 12.95
N PHE A 197 2.57 -2.36 13.76
CA PHE A 197 2.51 -2.73 15.16
C PHE A 197 1.48 -3.84 15.36
N ASN A 198 1.81 -4.84 16.21
CA ASN A 198 0.96 -6.01 16.43
C ASN A 198 0.46 -6.62 15.11
N SER A 199 1.37 -6.86 14.18
CA SER A 199 1.05 -7.24 12.80
C SER A 199 1.75 -8.52 12.39
N LYS A 200 1.18 -9.20 11.39
CA LYS A 200 1.84 -10.28 10.64
C LYS A 200 2.35 -9.74 9.32
N ALA A 201 3.46 -10.30 8.86
CA ALA A 201 4.06 -9.96 7.59
C ALA A 201 3.67 -10.96 6.50
N PHE A 202 3.48 -10.47 5.28
CA PHE A 202 3.51 -11.22 4.04
C PHE A 202 4.69 -10.70 3.21
N THR A 203 5.65 -11.56 2.90
CA THR A 203 6.86 -11.14 2.18
C THR A 203 6.65 -11.17 0.67
N VAL A 204 6.86 -10.02 0.02
CA VAL A 204 6.86 -9.90 -1.44
C VAL A 204 8.27 -9.91 -2.00
N PRO A 205 8.50 -10.44 -3.22
CA PRO A 205 9.80 -10.38 -3.89
C PRO A 205 10.23 -8.91 -4.11
N ARG A 206 11.52 -8.62 -3.92
CA ARG A 206 12.08 -7.26 -4.03
C ARG A 206 11.77 -6.55 -5.36
N TRP A 207 11.78 -7.27 -6.46
CA TRP A 207 11.51 -6.68 -7.77
C TRP A 207 10.06 -6.20 -7.92
N ARG A 208 9.11 -6.73 -7.12
CA ARG A 208 7.72 -6.28 -7.07
C ARG A 208 7.46 -5.15 -6.06
N CYS A 209 8.44 -4.82 -5.23
CA CYS A 209 8.34 -3.77 -4.23
C CYS A 209 8.97 -2.49 -4.79
N GLN A 210 8.14 -1.64 -5.39
CA GLN A 210 8.56 -0.37 -5.98
C GLN A 210 7.73 0.75 -5.37
N ASP A 211 8.35 1.53 -4.50
CA ASP A 211 7.76 2.78 -3.98
C ASP A 211 8.07 3.91 -4.98
N ILE A 212 7.02 4.40 -5.64
CA ILE A 212 7.16 5.35 -6.76
C ILE A 212 6.89 6.76 -6.23
N ASP A 213 7.93 7.49 -5.90
CA ASP A 213 7.84 8.80 -5.27
C ASP A 213 8.50 9.93 -6.07
N THR A 214 9.42 9.59 -6.97
CA THR A 214 10.15 10.52 -7.84
C THR A 214 9.99 10.14 -9.31
N GLU A 215 10.39 11.02 -10.23
CA GLU A 215 10.41 10.68 -11.67
C GLU A 215 11.37 9.52 -11.95
N GLU A 216 12.49 9.43 -11.25
CA GLU A 216 13.45 8.33 -11.40
C GLU A 216 12.81 7.00 -10.98
N ASP A 217 12.05 6.97 -9.86
CA ASP A 217 11.31 5.77 -9.44
C ASP A 217 10.27 5.37 -10.48
N TRP A 218 9.61 6.36 -11.09
CA TRP A 218 8.60 6.12 -12.14
C TRP A 218 9.22 5.44 -13.35
N GLU A 219 10.29 6.01 -13.89
CA GLU A 219 11.02 5.46 -15.04
C GLU A 219 11.54 4.04 -14.74
N TYR A 220 12.13 3.86 -13.56
CA TYR A 220 12.63 2.55 -13.12
C TYR A 220 11.52 1.52 -13.00
N ALA A 221 10.40 1.88 -12.39
CA ALA A 221 9.24 1.00 -12.27
C ALA A 221 8.66 0.62 -13.64
N GLU A 222 8.58 1.57 -14.60
CA GLU A 222 8.13 1.26 -15.97
C GLU A 222 9.07 0.29 -16.70
N LEU A 223 10.39 0.44 -16.53
CA LEU A 223 11.37 -0.48 -17.11
C LEU A 223 11.20 -1.91 -16.54
N LEU A 224 11.05 -2.03 -15.23
CA LEU A 224 10.79 -3.31 -14.57
C LEU A 224 9.46 -3.93 -15.03
N PHE A 225 8.41 -3.12 -15.12
CA PHE A 225 7.10 -3.58 -15.56
C PHE A 225 7.12 -4.11 -16.99
N LYS A 226 7.79 -3.42 -17.92
CA LYS A 226 7.99 -3.90 -19.29
C LYS A 226 8.82 -5.19 -19.34
N ALA A 227 9.79 -5.34 -18.45
CA ALA A 227 10.61 -6.55 -18.37
C ALA A 227 9.85 -7.76 -17.77
N SER A 228 8.92 -7.53 -16.85
CA SER A 228 8.14 -8.59 -16.18
C SER A 228 7.03 -9.19 -17.08
N LYS A 229 6.64 -8.50 -18.16
CA LYS A 229 5.63 -8.97 -19.13
C LYS A 229 6.18 -9.81 -20.28
N LYS A 230 7.48 -10.12 -20.25
CA LYS A 230 8.12 -11.03 -21.21
C LYS A 230 8.05 -12.47 -20.73
#